data_63241ec0871b878241f280aac04974a9
#
_entry.id   63241ec0871b878241f280aac04974a9
#
_cell.length_a   1.000
_cell.length_b   1.000
_cell.length_c   1.000
_cell.angle_alpha   90.00
_cell.angle_beta   90.00
_cell.angle_gamma   90.00
#
_symmetry.space_group_name_H-M   'P 1'
#
loop_
_entity.id
_entity.type
_entity.pdbx_description
1 polymer ?
#
loop_
_entity_poly.entity_id
_entity_poly.type
_entity_poly.pdbx_seq_one_letter_code
_entity_poly.pdbx_strand_id
1 'polypeptide(L)'
;MISFVAFAPQESAKTYVNVITASAADLMTKPVLIKRQAYSNKIEAGVKNLTSFSSKTTFEVYVNGRYVRKYTWQALKKDNYINITDDGKLYLKASTKYKVTVKAVNGSAKSESSVLNVKTAAKTYYYIDKNVQLYSFKNGRFKKSSKTKASVDR
;
A
#
# COMPACT_ATOMS: atom_id res chain seq x y z
N MET A 1 -76.48 14.73 46.47
CA MET A 1 -75.21 13.99 46.70
C MET A 1 -74.42 14.06 45.38
N ILE A 2 -73.38 14.92 45.31
CA ILE A 2 -72.60 15.16 44.09
C ILE A 2 -71.29 14.37 44.23
N SER A 3 -71.08 13.38 43.35
CA SER A 3 -69.88 12.56 43.37
C SER A 3 -68.80 13.20 42.51
N PHE A 4 -67.71 13.61 43.12
CA PHE A 4 -66.52 14.09 42.41
C PHE A 4 -65.66 12.91 42.01
N VAL A 5 -65.48 12.69 40.71
CA VAL A 5 -64.52 11.76 40.21
C VAL A 5 -63.19 12.52 40.07
N ALA A 6 -62.23 12.22 40.90
CA ALA A 6 -60.84 12.76 40.76
C ALA A 6 -60.14 12.08 39.58
N PHE A 7 -59.85 12.85 38.57
CA PHE A 7 -58.89 12.43 37.52
C PHE A 7 -57.48 12.49 38.09
N ALA A 8 -56.85 11.34 38.19
CA ALA A 8 -55.40 11.30 38.41
C ALA A 8 -54.64 11.86 37.20
N PRO A 9 -53.61 12.71 37.42
CA PRO A 9 -52.83 13.18 36.30
C PRO A 9 -52.09 11.99 35.64
N GLN A 10 -52.31 11.85 34.34
CA GLN A 10 -51.57 10.90 33.52
C GLN A 10 -50.13 11.33 33.47
N GLU A 11 -49.23 10.59 34.10
CA GLU A 11 -47.80 10.78 33.91
C GLU A 11 -47.47 10.53 32.42
N SER A 12 -47.06 11.60 31.74
CA SER A 12 -46.55 11.48 30.37
C SER A 12 -45.33 10.58 30.40
N ALA A 13 -45.50 9.42 29.77
CA ALA A 13 -44.36 8.50 29.53
C ALA A 13 -43.27 9.26 28.80
N LYS A 14 -42.14 9.53 29.47
CA LYS A 14 -40.93 10.04 28.84
C LYS A 14 -40.41 8.96 27.91
N THR A 15 -40.75 9.10 26.63
CA THR A 15 -40.12 8.28 25.60
C THR A 15 -38.64 8.61 25.56
N TYR A 16 -37.82 7.79 26.19
CA TYR A 16 -36.36 7.86 25.99
C TYR A 16 -36.07 7.36 24.59
N VAL A 17 -35.96 8.30 23.66
CA VAL A 17 -35.38 7.99 22.36
C VAL A 17 -33.88 7.75 22.64
N ASN A 18 -33.47 6.50 22.72
CA ASN A 18 -32.07 6.13 22.61
C ASN A 18 -31.65 6.50 21.19
N VAL A 19 -31.18 7.73 21.03
CA VAL A 19 -30.40 8.10 19.85
C VAL A 19 -29.12 7.29 19.96
N ILE A 20 -29.13 6.11 19.37
CA ILE A 20 -27.90 5.43 19.02
C ILE A 20 -27.26 6.36 17.99
N THR A 21 -26.45 7.30 18.45
CA THR A 21 -25.44 7.91 17.61
C THR A 21 -24.48 6.78 17.25
N ALA A 22 -24.84 5.98 16.25
CA ALA A 22 -23.85 5.25 15.52
C ALA A 22 -22.89 6.33 15.06
N SER A 23 -21.76 6.47 15.76
CA SER A 23 -20.60 7.14 15.25
C SER A 23 -20.42 6.51 13.87
N ALA A 24 -20.78 7.24 12.82
CA ALA A 24 -20.43 6.86 11.48
C ALA A 24 -18.91 6.71 11.56
N ALA A 25 -18.45 5.49 11.72
CA ALA A 25 -17.04 5.18 11.57
C ALA A 25 -16.69 5.82 10.23
N ASP A 26 -15.91 6.91 10.27
CA ASP A 26 -15.60 7.69 9.08
C ASP A 26 -15.24 6.69 8.00
N LEU A 27 -16.16 6.49 7.04
CA LEU A 27 -16.00 5.55 5.94
C LEU A 27 -14.88 6.11 5.08
N MET A 28 -13.65 5.80 5.52
CA MET A 28 -12.47 6.26 4.84
C MET A 28 -12.44 5.67 3.43
N THR A 29 -12.32 6.53 2.44
CA THR A 29 -12.21 6.15 1.03
C THR A 29 -11.13 5.06 0.87
N LYS A 30 -11.43 4.02 0.08
CA LYS A 30 -10.44 2.98 -0.22
C LYS A 30 -9.37 3.50 -1.18
N PRO A 31 -8.08 3.25 -0.91
CA PRO A 31 -7.02 3.57 -1.87
C PRO A 31 -7.19 2.75 -3.15
N VAL A 32 -7.06 3.41 -4.29
CA VAL A 32 -7.06 2.76 -5.61
C VAL A 32 -5.63 2.69 -6.11
N LEU A 33 -5.06 1.48 -6.14
CA LEU A 33 -3.69 1.28 -6.58
C LEU A 33 -3.59 1.24 -8.09
N ILE A 34 -2.51 1.83 -8.61
CA ILE A 34 -2.10 1.71 -10.01
C ILE A 34 -0.69 1.13 -10.06
N LYS A 35 -0.49 0.17 -10.96
CA LYS A 35 0.83 -0.31 -11.34
C LYS A 35 1.49 0.75 -12.20
N ARG A 36 2.72 1.14 -11.88
CA ARG A 36 3.56 1.99 -12.71
C ARG A 36 4.54 1.15 -13.53
N GLN A 37 5.45 0.46 -12.83
CA GLN A 37 6.48 -0.37 -13.44
C GLN A 37 6.74 -1.61 -12.59
N ALA A 38 7.22 -2.69 -13.22
CA ALA A 38 7.72 -3.85 -12.52
C ALA A 38 9.03 -4.30 -13.15
N TYR A 39 10.07 -4.32 -12.36
CA TYR A 39 11.41 -4.77 -12.72
C TYR A 39 11.63 -6.18 -12.18
N SER A 40 12.80 -6.75 -12.40
CA SER A 40 13.13 -8.10 -11.90
C SER A 40 13.19 -8.17 -10.36
N ASN A 41 13.53 -7.05 -9.70
CA ASN A 41 13.75 -6.94 -8.26
C ASN A 41 13.04 -5.75 -7.61
N LYS A 42 12.18 -5.03 -8.36
CA LYS A 42 11.48 -3.82 -7.90
C LYS A 42 10.08 -3.76 -8.49
N ILE A 43 9.12 -3.30 -7.69
CA ILE A 43 7.76 -2.96 -8.12
C ILE A 43 7.51 -1.49 -7.79
N GLU A 44 6.99 -0.76 -8.76
CA GLU A 44 6.57 0.63 -8.62
C GLU A 44 5.06 0.73 -8.77
N ALA A 45 4.43 1.38 -7.80
CA ALA A 45 2.99 1.59 -7.76
C ALA A 45 2.67 3.05 -7.41
N GLY A 46 1.41 3.42 -7.44
CA GLY A 46 0.90 4.71 -6.99
C GLY A 46 -0.53 4.59 -6.48
N VAL A 47 -1.05 5.67 -5.90
CA VAL A 47 -2.44 5.79 -5.43
C VAL A 47 -3.19 6.73 -6.37
N LYS A 48 -4.12 6.20 -7.18
CA LYS A 48 -4.87 6.97 -8.19
C LYS A 48 -5.71 8.09 -7.58
N ASN A 49 -6.37 7.80 -6.47
CA ASN A 49 -7.28 8.73 -5.78
C ASN A 49 -6.64 9.40 -4.57
N LEU A 50 -5.35 9.75 -4.63
CA LEU A 50 -4.61 10.33 -3.51
C LEU A 50 -5.23 11.63 -2.99
N THR A 51 -5.83 12.44 -3.87
CA THR A 51 -6.50 13.70 -3.51
C THR A 51 -7.76 13.53 -2.67
N SER A 52 -8.35 12.33 -2.63
CA SER A 52 -9.51 12.01 -1.80
C SER A 52 -9.13 11.76 -0.33
N PHE A 53 -7.86 11.86 0.03
CA PHE A 53 -7.37 11.63 1.39
C PHE A 53 -6.89 12.93 2.05
N SER A 54 -7.10 13.02 3.36
CA SER A 54 -6.56 14.11 4.18
C SER A 54 -5.03 14.11 4.18
N SER A 55 -4.43 15.30 4.30
CA SER A 55 -2.97 15.46 4.43
C SER A 55 -2.36 14.77 5.66
N LYS A 56 -3.19 14.40 6.65
CA LYS A 56 -2.78 13.64 7.84
C LYS A 56 -2.76 12.12 7.60
N THR A 57 -3.26 11.64 6.43
CA THR A 57 -3.32 10.23 6.11
C THR A 57 -1.93 9.65 5.87
N THR A 58 -1.69 8.47 6.41
CA THR A 58 -0.52 7.64 6.09
C THR A 58 -0.95 6.39 5.33
N PHE A 59 -0.06 5.85 4.54
CA PHE A 59 -0.29 4.70 3.66
C PHE A 59 0.70 3.59 3.99
N GLU A 60 0.20 2.51 4.56
CA GLU A 60 0.99 1.32 4.89
C GLU A 60 0.94 0.35 3.72
N VAL A 61 2.10 -0.04 3.22
CA VAL A 61 2.25 -0.93 2.06
C VAL A 61 2.52 -2.34 2.52
N TYR A 62 1.77 -3.29 1.95
CA TYR A 62 1.91 -4.72 2.22
C TYR A 62 2.17 -5.48 0.92
N VAL A 63 3.03 -6.48 0.99
CA VAL A 63 3.33 -7.41 -0.11
C VAL A 63 3.11 -8.82 0.39
N ASN A 64 2.21 -9.56 -0.28
CA ASN A 64 1.76 -10.89 0.15
C ASN A 64 1.32 -10.93 1.61
N GLY A 65 0.61 -9.87 2.08
CA GLY A 65 0.15 -9.71 3.45
C GLY A 65 1.20 -9.26 4.46
N ARG A 66 2.47 -9.16 4.07
CA ARG A 66 3.55 -8.69 4.96
C ARG A 66 3.72 -7.17 4.82
N TYR A 67 3.76 -6.46 5.95
CA TYR A 67 4.09 -5.04 5.99
C TYR A 67 5.51 -4.81 5.47
N VAL A 68 5.65 -3.81 4.59
CA VAL A 68 6.93 -3.44 3.97
C VAL A 68 7.35 -2.04 4.39
N ARG A 69 6.46 -1.04 4.16
CA ARG A 69 6.82 0.37 4.32
C ARG A 69 5.58 1.24 4.55
N LYS A 70 5.80 2.41 5.12
CA LYS A 70 4.79 3.46 5.29
C LYS A 70 5.19 4.72 4.53
N TYR A 71 4.21 5.37 3.91
CA TYR A 71 4.34 6.67 3.26
C TYR A 71 3.40 7.67 3.91
N THR A 72 3.81 8.93 3.98
CA THR A 72 2.90 10.03 4.32
C THR A 72 2.17 10.51 3.06
N TRP A 73 1.02 11.16 3.24
CA TRP A 73 0.31 11.80 2.14
C TRP A 73 1.19 12.82 1.41
N GLN A 74 1.97 13.61 2.16
CA GLN A 74 2.88 14.62 1.58
C GLN A 74 3.96 13.98 0.70
N ALA A 75 4.53 12.86 1.12
CA ALA A 75 5.51 12.13 0.32
C ALA A 75 4.89 11.63 -0.99
N LEU A 76 3.67 11.08 -0.94
CA LEU A 76 2.98 10.63 -2.14
C LEU A 76 2.47 11.78 -3.01
N LYS A 77 2.11 12.94 -2.43
CA LYS A 77 1.67 14.11 -3.19
C LYS A 77 2.77 14.65 -4.10
N LYS A 78 4.03 14.52 -3.70
CA LYS A 78 5.17 15.03 -4.46
C LYS A 78 5.34 14.32 -5.80
N ASP A 79 5.27 13.00 -5.83
CA ASP A 79 5.55 12.18 -7.01
C ASP A 79 4.60 10.98 -7.19
N ASN A 80 3.71 10.75 -6.21
CA ASN A 80 2.78 9.62 -6.15
C ASN A 80 3.48 8.28 -6.40
N TYR A 81 4.60 8.06 -5.72
CA TYR A 81 5.51 6.97 -5.99
C TYR A 81 5.68 6.05 -4.78
N ILE A 82 5.19 4.83 -4.92
CA ILE A 82 5.39 3.73 -3.98
C ILE A 82 6.46 2.81 -4.56
N ASN A 83 7.62 2.83 -3.95
CA ASN A 83 8.74 1.99 -4.34
C ASN A 83 8.83 0.77 -3.43
N ILE A 84 8.67 -0.41 -4.00
CA ILE A 84 8.82 -1.69 -3.33
C ILE A 84 10.06 -2.34 -3.90
N THR A 85 11.16 -2.19 -3.17
CA THR A 85 12.46 -2.79 -3.50
C THR A 85 12.89 -3.72 -2.39
N ASP A 86 13.85 -4.56 -2.70
CA ASP A 86 14.61 -5.28 -1.70
C ASP A 86 15.40 -4.28 -0.83
N ASP A 87 15.01 -4.19 0.43
CA ASP A 87 15.67 -3.38 1.46
C ASP A 87 16.33 -4.26 2.54
N GLY A 88 16.62 -5.50 2.18
CA GLY A 88 17.13 -6.53 3.09
C GLY A 88 16.05 -7.22 3.93
N LYS A 89 14.80 -6.71 3.90
CA LYS A 89 13.65 -7.29 4.60
C LYS A 89 12.67 -7.99 3.66
N LEU A 90 12.57 -7.51 2.43
CA LEU A 90 11.71 -8.06 1.39
C LEU A 90 12.56 -8.41 0.17
N TYR A 91 12.57 -9.69 -0.17
CA TYR A 91 13.25 -10.19 -1.36
C TYR A 91 12.26 -10.37 -2.51
N LEU A 92 12.38 -9.57 -3.57
CA LEU A 92 11.58 -9.74 -4.78
C LEU A 92 12.35 -10.60 -5.79
N LYS A 93 11.74 -11.74 -6.15
CA LYS A 93 12.29 -12.65 -7.18
C LYS A 93 11.78 -12.23 -8.55
N ALA A 94 12.62 -12.39 -9.58
CA ALA A 94 12.25 -12.19 -10.97
C ALA A 94 11.15 -13.17 -11.42
N SER A 95 10.35 -12.78 -12.39
CA SER A 95 9.26 -13.58 -12.99
C SER A 95 8.23 -14.10 -11.98
N THR A 96 8.10 -13.46 -10.83
CA THR A 96 7.27 -13.90 -9.70
C THR A 96 6.05 -13.00 -9.53
N LYS A 97 4.89 -13.59 -9.21
CA LYS A 97 3.65 -12.85 -8.91
C LYS A 97 3.63 -12.41 -7.46
N TYR A 98 3.24 -11.17 -7.22
CA TYR A 98 3.07 -10.56 -5.89
C TYR A 98 1.70 -9.93 -5.78
N LYS A 99 1.13 -9.98 -4.57
CA LYS A 99 -0.10 -9.28 -4.18
C LYS A 99 0.31 -8.04 -3.38
N VAL A 100 0.02 -6.86 -3.91
CA VAL A 100 0.30 -5.58 -3.23
C VAL A 100 -1.02 -5.00 -2.73
N THR A 101 -1.08 -4.63 -1.46
CA THR A 101 -2.18 -3.86 -0.87
C THR A 101 -1.64 -2.65 -0.14
N VAL A 102 -2.46 -1.63 -0.01
CA VAL A 102 -2.15 -0.42 0.76
C VAL A 102 -3.29 -0.14 1.73
N LYS A 103 -2.94 0.06 2.98
CA LYS A 103 -3.86 0.48 4.01
C LYS A 103 -3.69 1.98 4.27
N ALA A 104 -4.73 2.76 4.04
CA ALA A 104 -4.78 4.17 4.45
C ALA A 104 -5.18 4.24 5.92
N VAL A 105 -4.49 5.08 6.68
CA VAL A 105 -4.71 5.27 8.12
C VAL A 105 -4.73 6.76 8.45
N ASN A 106 -5.79 7.22 9.14
CA ASN A 106 -5.92 8.58 9.64
C ASN A 106 -6.58 8.54 11.02
N GLY A 107 -5.77 8.67 12.08
CA GLY A 107 -6.23 8.43 13.46
C GLY A 107 -6.75 6.99 13.61
N SER A 108 -8.00 6.84 14.07
CA SER A 108 -8.67 5.54 14.21
C SER A 108 -9.24 4.99 12.90
N ALA A 109 -9.49 5.88 11.91
CA ALA A 109 -10.05 5.49 10.61
C ALA A 109 -9.02 4.74 9.77
N LYS A 110 -9.44 3.62 9.18
CA LYS A 110 -8.60 2.77 8.32
C LYS A 110 -9.40 2.26 7.13
N SER A 111 -8.77 2.20 5.98
CA SER A 111 -9.32 1.52 4.81
C SER A 111 -8.22 0.83 4.02
N GLU A 112 -8.55 -0.27 3.38
CA GLU A 112 -7.58 -1.08 2.62
C GLU A 112 -7.95 -1.10 1.14
N SER A 113 -6.95 -0.99 0.28
CA SER A 113 -7.11 -1.07 -1.17
C SER A 113 -7.57 -2.47 -1.62
N SER A 114 -8.09 -2.56 -2.83
CA SER A 114 -8.14 -3.82 -3.55
C SER A 114 -6.73 -4.35 -3.79
N VAL A 115 -6.62 -5.68 -3.99
CA VAL A 115 -5.32 -6.30 -4.29
C VAL A 115 -4.86 -5.90 -5.68
N LEU A 116 -3.67 -5.31 -5.77
CA LEU A 116 -2.96 -5.11 -7.02
C LEU A 116 -2.05 -6.32 -7.28
N ASN A 117 -2.40 -7.14 -8.27
CA ASN A 117 -1.58 -8.27 -8.68
C ASN A 117 -0.49 -7.80 -9.65
N VAL A 118 0.77 -8.02 -9.30
CA VAL A 118 1.93 -7.61 -10.09
C VAL A 118 2.86 -8.80 -10.30
N LYS A 119 3.30 -9.01 -11.54
CA LYS A 119 4.39 -9.94 -11.85
C LYS A 119 5.66 -9.14 -12.09
N THR A 120 6.75 -9.47 -11.40
CA THR A 120 8.06 -8.91 -11.66
C THR A 120 8.56 -9.33 -13.04
N ALA A 121 9.39 -8.50 -13.65
CA ALA A 121 10.02 -8.81 -14.92
C ALA A 121 10.97 -10.02 -14.81
N ALA A 122 11.28 -10.64 -15.93
CA ALA A 122 12.36 -11.59 -16.02
C ALA A 122 13.71 -10.88 -15.86
N LYS A 123 14.72 -11.59 -15.39
CA LYS A 123 16.10 -11.08 -15.47
C LYS A 123 16.51 -10.99 -16.94
N THR A 124 17.02 -9.84 -17.34
CA THR A 124 17.56 -9.64 -18.67
C THR A 124 19.07 -9.88 -18.61
N TYR A 125 19.52 -10.78 -19.45
CA TYR A 125 20.96 -11.05 -19.62
C TYR A 125 21.40 -10.41 -20.92
N TYR A 126 22.44 -9.59 -20.89
CA TYR A 126 23.05 -9.01 -22.07
C TYR A 126 24.24 -9.87 -22.49
N TYR A 127 24.29 -10.21 -23.77
CA TYR A 127 25.47 -10.78 -24.38
C TYR A 127 26.30 -9.64 -24.92
N ILE A 128 27.57 -9.58 -24.53
CA ILE A 128 28.49 -8.60 -25.07
C ILE A 128 29.35 -9.32 -26.11
N ASP A 129 29.40 -8.73 -27.30
CA ASP A 129 30.16 -9.30 -28.41
C ASP A 129 31.64 -9.40 -28.05
N LYS A 130 32.33 -10.32 -28.72
CA LYS A 130 33.66 -10.85 -28.43
C LYS A 130 34.81 -9.84 -28.35
N ASN A 131 34.57 -8.58 -28.66
CA ASN A 131 35.59 -7.51 -28.58
C ASN A 131 35.54 -6.72 -27.26
N VAL A 132 34.61 -7.03 -26.32
CA VAL A 132 34.50 -6.37 -25.03
C VAL A 132 35.04 -7.26 -23.93
N GLN A 133 36.08 -6.83 -23.25
CA GLN A 133 36.65 -7.54 -22.12
C GLN A 133 35.81 -7.28 -20.88
N LEU A 134 35.19 -8.32 -20.37
CA LEU A 134 34.46 -8.26 -19.10
C LEU A 134 35.38 -8.46 -17.92
N TYR A 135 35.11 -7.71 -16.86
CA TYR A 135 35.75 -7.87 -15.57
C TYR A 135 34.68 -8.17 -14.52
N SER A 136 34.90 -9.19 -13.71
CA SER A 136 34.12 -9.43 -12.50
C SER A 136 34.81 -8.76 -11.32
N PHE A 137 34.02 -8.09 -10.45
CA PHE A 137 34.52 -7.56 -9.18
C PHE A 137 34.30 -8.59 -8.09
N LYS A 138 35.38 -9.08 -7.49
CA LYS A 138 35.31 -10.04 -6.39
C LYS A 138 36.45 -9.79 -5.41
N ASN A 139 36.11 -9.76 -4.12
CA ASN A 139 37.07 -9.55 -3.02
C ASN A 139 37.93 -8.29 -3.19
N GLY A 140 37.27 -7.14 -3.54
CA GLY A 140 37.97 -5.88 -3.70
C GLY A 140 38.83 -5.74 -4.95
N ARG A 141 38.81 -6.69 -5.88
CA ARG A 141 39.64 -6.69 -7.10
C ARG A 141 38.81 -7.01 -8.34
N PHE A 142 39.12 -6.33 -9.44
CA PHE A 142 38.64 -6.69 -10.76
C PHE A 142 39.42 -7.89 -11.29
N LYS A 143 38.72 -8.93 -11.69
CA LYS A 143 39.32 -10.08 -12.41
C LYS A 143 38.73 -10.15 -13.80
N LYS A 144 39.58 -10.37 -14.79
CA LYS A 144 39.19 -10.63 -16.17
C LYS A 144 38.24 -11.83 -16.18
N SER A 145 37.04 -11.65 -16.74
CA SER A 145 36.03 -12.70 -16.86
C SER A 145 36.29 -13.45 -18.17
N SER A 146 36.31 -14.77 -18.08
CA SER A 146 36.29 -15.64 -19.26
C SER A 146 34.88 -15.85 -19.83
N LYS A 147 33.83 -15.30 -19.15
CA LYS A 147 32.44 -15.45 -19.56
C LYS A 147 31.95 -14.17 -20.24
N THR A 148 31.34 -14.34 -21.40
CA THR A 148 30.72 -13.28 -22.21
C THR A 148 29.28 -12.94 -21.75
N LYS A 149 28.81 -13.46 -20.63
CA LYS A 149 27.48 -13.18 -20.06
C LYS A 149 27.59 -12.20 -18.92
N ALA A 150 27.00 -11.03 -19.06
CA ALA A 150 26.75 -10.10 -17.98
C ALA A 150 25.24 -10.08 -17.65
N SER A 151 24.87 -10.23 -16.37
CA SER A 151 23.53 -9.89 -15.92
C SER A 151 23.55 -8.44 -15.45
N VAL A 152 22.74 -7.60 -16.08
CA VAL A 152 22.51 -6.23 -15.61
C VAL A 152 21.15 -6.23 -14.92
N ASP A 153 21.17 -6.11 -13.61
CA ASP A 153 19.93 -5.85 -12.86
C ASP A 153 19.60 -4.36 -13.00
N ARG A 154 18.54 -4.06 -13.74
CA ARG A 154 17.92 -2.71 -13.78
C ARG A 154 16.87 -2.59 -12.72
#